data_19314d1333c2f85cc396c38aa5665b92
#
_entry.id   19314d1333c2f85cc396c38aa5665b92
#
_cell.length_a   1.000
_cell.length_b   1.000
_cell.length_c   1.000
_cell.angle_alpha   90.00
_cell.angle_beta   90.00
_cell.angle_gamma   90.00
#
_symmetry.space_group_name_H-M   'P 1'
#
loop_
_entity.id
_entity.type
_entity.pdbx_description
1 polymer ?
#
loop_
_entity_poly.entity_id
_entity_poly.type
_entity_poly.pdbx_seq_one_letter_code
_entity_poly.pdbx_strand_id
1 'polypeptide(L)'
;ALDLERTARGGLLPHRLPARARAQSGGDEQVAQAESQPAGVRVVFRTRATAVELEVLRTVVGYRGVPAPPDGAFDLHVDGEPAGRATESGGDRVTVDLAEGGRETVRGPVCRVRFDGLPGREKTVEIWLPYTETAELFGLRTDAPVAAVAPDGRRVWLHHGSSISHGAAADSSATAWPALAAAVGGVELVNLGLGGSALLDPFTARTLRDTPAELISVKLGINVVNRDLMRLRAFGPAVHGFLDTIREGHPATPLLVISPILCPAQEETPGPAAPDIRDGRVEFAALGDPAEAALGKLTLRVVREELARIVAERAAEDPALHYLDGRVLYGEADFAELPLPDRLHPDAAAHRRMGERFGAYAFAPGGPFAAPGEPFAGAGGPSAGAGGGS
;
A
#
# COMPACT_ATOMS: atom_id res chain seq x y z
N ALA A 1 11.86 -3.72 3.56
CA ALA A 1 11.54 -3.85 4.98
C ALA A 1 12.24 -2.74 5.77
N LEU A 2 11.62 -2.27 6.86
CA LEU A 2 12.23 -1.31 7.79
C LEU A 2 12.90 -2.00 8.98
N ASP A 3 12.55 -3.26 9.24
CA ASP A 3 13.12 -4.06 10.31
C ASP A 3 13.18 -5.54 9.90
N LEU A 4 14.14 -6.30 10.44
CA LEU A 4 14.29 -7.73 10.24
C LEU A 4 14.38 -8.41 11.59
N GLU A 5 13.37 -9.18 11.95
CA GLU A 5 13.33 -9.94 13.19
C GLU A 5 13.85 -11.37 12.97
N ARG A 6 14.82 -11.79 13.80
CA ARG A 6 15.19 -13.21 13.84
C ARG A 6 14.18 -13.95 14.71
N THR A 7 13.44 -14.84 14.09
CA THR A 7 12.41 -15.61 14.77
C THR A 7 12.98 -16.74 15.63
N ALA A 8 12.16 -17.30 16.51
CA ALA A 8 12.52 -18.47 17.30
C ALA A 8 12.81 -19.73 16.44
N ARG A 9 12.36 -19.75 15.18
CA ARG A 9 12.64 -20.81 14.21
C ARG A 9 13.98 -20.62 13.48
N GLY A 10 14.63 -19.47 13.69
CA GLY A 10 15.92 -19.14 13.11
C GLY A 10 15.85 -18.41 11.75
N GLY A 11 14.68 -18.21 11.19
CA GLY A 11 14.48 -17.41 10.00
C GLY A 11 14.52 -15.90 10.25
N LEU A 12 14.43 -15.11 9.19
CA LEU A 12 14.34 -13.65 9.22
C LEU A 12 12.95 -13.24 8.73
N LEU A 13 12.16 -12.64 9.62
CA LEU A 13 10.85 -12.08 9.27
C LEU A 13 11.01 -10.60 8.94
N PRO A 14 10.68 -10.17 7.72
CA PRO A 14 10.70 -8.77 7.35
C PRO A 14 9.46 -8.05 7.92
N HIS A 15 9.68 -6.93 8.59
CA HIS A 15 8.64 -6.03 9.09
C HIS A 15 8.64 -4.72 8.29
N ARG A 16 7.46 -4.18 8.05
CA ARG A 16 7.28 -2.87 7.40
C ARG A 16 7.16 -1.73 8.41
N LEU A 17 6.92 -2.04 9.68
CA LEU A 17 7.01 -1.09 10.78
C LEU A 17 8.21 -1.44 11.67
N PRO A 18 8.97 -0.45 12.19
CA PRO A 18 10.04 -0.69 13.15
C PRO A 18 9.48 -1.21 14.47
N ALA A 19 10.30 -1.93 15.25
CA ALA A 19 9.91 -2.56 16.51
C ALA A 19 9.20 -1.61 17.49
N ARG A 20 9.65 -0.34 17.57
CA ARG A 20 9.01 0.69 18.40
C ARG A 20 7.56 0.97 17.96
N ALA A 21 7.30 1.04 16.66
CA ALA A 21 5.96 1.28 16.14
C ALA A 21 5.05 0.08 16.40
N ARG A 22 5.58 -1.15 16.19
CA ARG A 22 4.85 -2.39 16.50
C ARG A 22 4.45 -2.47 17.98
N ALA A 23 5.35 -2.11 18.88
CA ALA A 23 5.05 -2.06 20.32
C ALA A 23 3.97 -1.04 20.69
N GLN A 24 3.78 0.02 19.88
CA GLN A 24 2.80 1.08 20.11
C GLN A 24 1.42 0.80 19.49
N SER A 25 1.29 -0.25 18.69
CA SER A 25 -0.02 -0.65 18.11
C SER A 25 -1.00 -1.22 19.15
N GLY A 26 -0.57 -1.37 20.40
CA GLY A 26 -1.43 -1.82 21.50
C GLY A 26 -1.87 -3.29 21.38
N GLY A 27 -1.20 -4.09 20.56
CA GLY A 27 -1.58 -5.48 20.29
C GLY A 27 -2.70 -5.61 19.26
N ASP A 28 -2.98 -4.57 18.46
CA ASP A 28 -3.95 -4.64 17.36
C ASP A 28 -3.49 -5.70 16.35
N GLU A 29 -4.25 -6.80 16.26
CA GLU A 29 -3.94 -7.95 15.40
C GLU A 29 -3.99 -7.58 13.91
N GLN A 30 -4.85 -6.64 13.52
CA GLN A 30 -4.94 -6.17 12.14
C GLN A 30 -3.68 -5.38 11.73
N VAL A 31 -3.17 -4.53 12.60
CA VAL A 31 -1.89 -3.84 12.38
C VAL A 31 -0.75 -4.85 12.31
N ALA A 32 -0.69 -5.78 13.27
CA ALA A 32 0.36 -6.80 13.33
C ALA A 32 0.37 -7.69 12.06
N GLN A 33 -0.80 -8.08 11.57
CA GLN A 33 -0.93 -8.83 10.32
C GLN A 33 -0.50 -7.97 9.13
N ALA A 34 -1.04 -6.77 9.01
CA ALA A 34 -0.79 -5.92 7.85
C ALA A 34 0.68 -5.51 7.73
N GLU A 35 1.36 -5.19 8.85
CA GLU A 35 2.75 -4.74 8.82
C GLU A 35 3.74 -5.88 8.55
N SER A 36 3.43 -7.12 8.99
CA SER A 36 4.28 -8.30 8.78
C SER A 36 4.09 -8.95 7.40
N GLN A 37 3.05 -8.60 6.67
CA GLN A 37 2.88 -8.98 5.26
C GLN A 37 3.80 -8.11 4.39
N PRO A 38 4.74 -8.69 3.61
CA PRO A 38 5.83 -7.94 3.00
C PRO A 38 5.46 -7.24 1.67
N ALA A 39 4.36 -6.49 1.64
CA ALA A 39 3.93 -5.72 0.48
C ALA A 39 5.02 -4.74 0.01
N GLY A 40 5.53 -4.93 -1.20
CA GLY A 40 6.61 -4.13 -1.77
C GLY A 40 8.01 -4.46 -1.24
N VAL A 41 8.15 -5.46 -0.36
CA VAL A 41 9.45 -5.92 0.13
C VAL A 41 10.08 -6.87 -0.89
N ARG A 42 11.39 -6.73 -1.10
CA ARG A 42 12.17 -7.51 -2.06
C ARG A 42 13.44 -8.05 -1.43
N VAL A 43 13.88 -9.22 -1.93
CA VAL A 43 15.25 -9.72 -1.76
C VAL A 43 16.02 -9.31 -3.01
N VAL A 44 17.04 -8.45 -2.87
CA VAL A 44 17.76 -7.84 -3.99
C VAL A 44 19.24 -8.15 -3.89
N PHE A 45 19.82 -8.67 -4.98
CA PHE A 45 21.24 -9.04 -5.04
C PHE A 45 21.78 -9.06 -6.48
N ARG A 46 23.11 -9.00 -6.62
CA ARG A 46 23.79 -9.21 -7.91
C ARG A 46 24.34 -10.62 -7.98
N THR A 47 24.27 -11.23 -9.15
CA THR A 47 24.80 -12.58 -9.40
C THR A 47 24.96 -12.88 -10.89
N ARG A 48 25.73 -13.93 -11.17
CA ARG A 48 25.79 -14.59 -12.49
C ARG A 48 25.04 -15.92 -12.50
N ALA A 49 24.34 -16.25 -11.43
CA ALA A 49 23.60 -17.50 -11.27
C ALA A 49 22.55 -17.69 -12.39
N THR A 50 22.41 -18.93 -12.83
CA THR A 50 21.36 -19.34 -13.78
C THR A 50 20.15 -19.92 -13.10
N ALA A 51 20.28 -20.26 -11.80
CA ALA A 51 19.20 -20.69 -10.93
C ALA A 51 19.29 -20.02 -9.56
N VAL A 52 18.14 -19.63 -9.02
CA VAL A 52 18.01 -19.10 -7.67
C VAL A 52 16.86 -19.79 -6.95
N GLU A 53 17.05 -20.11 -5.66
CA GLU A 53 16.06 -20.76 -4.80
C GLU A 53 15.99 -20.02 -3.46
N LEU A 54 14.78 -19.58 -3.08
CA LEU A 54 14.51 -18.93 -1.80
C LEU A 54 13.81 -19.94 -0.86
N GLU A 55 14.43 -20.22 0.30
CA GLU A 55 13.80 -21.02 1.36
C GLU A 55 12.98 -20.09 2.25
N VAL A 56 11.65 -20.30 2.30
CA VAL A 56 10.71 -19.43 2.97
C VAL A 56 9.63 -20.21 3.71
N LEU A 57 9.35 -19.81 4.95
CA LEU A 57 8.16 -20.26 5.66
C LEU A 57 7.06 -19.21 5.49
N ARG A 58 6.03 -19.59 4.78
CA ARG A 58 4.83 -18.79 4.56
C ARG A 58 3.87 -18.96 5.73
N THR A 59 3.16 -17.90 6.12
CA THR A 59 2.00 -18.01 7.01
C THR A 59 0.82 -17.32 6.37
N VAL A 60 -0.17 -18.12 5.99
CA VAL A 60 -1.42 -17.69 5.35
C VAL A 60 -2.49 -17.57 6.42
N VAL A 61 -3.16 -16.42 6.47
CA VAL A 61 -4.31 -16.19 7.35
C VAL A 61 -5.60 -16.30 6.55
N GLY A 62 -6.50 -17.16 6.97
CA GLY A 62 -7.84 -17.33 6.42
C GLY A 62 -8.90 -17.16 7.51
N TYR A 63 -10.17 -17.13 7.10
CA TYR A 63 -11.30 -16.97 8.00
C TYR A 63 -12.23 -18.17 7.89
N ARG A 64 -12.79 -18.62 9.02
CA ARG A 64 -13.73 -19.75 9.05
C ARG A 64 -14.98 -19.43 8.22
N GLY A 65 -15.36 -20.34 7.35
CA GLY A 65 -16.51 -20.16 6.46
C GLY A 65 -16.24 -19.32 5.21
N VAL A 66 -15.01 -18.82 5.02
CA VAL A 66 -14.57 -18.11 3.81
C VAL A 66 -13.63 -19.03 3.04
N PRO A 67 -13.70 -19.08 1.69
CA PRO A 67 -12.72 -19.80 0.89
C PRO A 67 -11.30 -19.38 1.23
N ALA A 68 -10.36 -20.35 1.27
CA ALA A 68 -8.96 -20.03 1.52
C ALA A 68 -8.45 -19.03 0.46
N PRO A 69 -7.67 -18.00 0.87
CA PRO A 69 -7.06 -17.12 -0.10
C PRO A 69 -6.11 -17.90 -1.01
N PRO A 70 -5.89 -17.45 -2.27
CA PRO A 70 -4.92 -18.07 -3.15
C PRO A 70 -3.51 -17.96 -2.55
N ASP A 71 -2.62 -18.88 -2.94
CA ASP A 71 -1.22 -18.82 -2.57
C ASP A 71 -0.58 -17.53 -3.12
N GLY A 72 0.22 -16.87 -2.28
CA GLY A 72 0.87 -15.62 -2.64
C GLY A 72 1.92 -15.81 -3.74
N ALA A 73 2.00 -14.84 -4.65
CA ALA A 73 2.94 -14.86 -5.75
C ALA A 73 4.27 -14.21 -5.39
N PHE A 74 5.37 -14.89 -5.73
CA PHE A 74 6.72 -14.37 -5.75
C PHE A 74 7.05 -13.97 -7.18
N ASP A 75 7.33 -12.68 -7.43
CA ASP A 75 7.77 -12.23 -8.75
C ASP A 75 9.29 -12.09 -8.79
N LEU A 76 9.88 -12.55 -9.87
CA LEU A 76 11.28 -12.35 -10.18
C LEU A 76 11.44 -11.24 -11.22
N HIS A 77 12.29 -10.27 -10.90
CA HIS A 77 12.76 -9.28 -11.87
C HIS A 77 14.28 -9.45 -12.08
N VAL A 78 14.71 -9.24 -13.32
CA VAL A 78 16.11 -9.22 -13.72
C VAL A 78 16.41 -7.88 -14.35
N ASP A 79 17.35 -7.13 -13.77
CA ASP A 79 17.70 -5.77 -14.19
C ASP A 79 16.49 -4.82 -14.28
N GLY A 80 15.52 -4.98 -13.36
CA GLY A 80 14.28 -4.20 -13.30
C GLY A 80 13.12 -4.74 -14.14
N GLU A 81 13.37 -5.69 -15.05
CA GLU A 81 12.35 -6.24 -15.95
C GLU A 81 11.75 -7.54 -15.39
N PRO A 82 10.42 -7.76 -15.50
CA PRO A 82 9.80 -9.02 -15.12
C PRO A 82 10.43 -10.21 -15.84
N ALA A 83 10.84 -11.23 -15.07
CA ALA A 83 11.54 -12.40 -15.61
C ALA A 83 10.92 -13.74 -15.19
N GLY A 84 9.99 -13.73 -14.22
CA GLY A 84 9.30 -14.94 -13.78
C GLY A 84 8.34 -14.69 -12.64
N ARG A 85 7.48 -15.67 -12.40
CA ARG A 85 6.55 -15.72 -11.25
C ARG A 85 6.46 -17.14 -10.77
N ALA A 86 6.47 -17.33 -9.45
CA ALA A 86 6.26 -18.61 -8.80
C ALA A 86 5.24 -18.48 -7.66
N THR A 87 4.50 -19.53 -7.43
CA THR A 87 3.62 -19.70 -6.26
C THR A 87 3.97 -21.04 -5.64
N GLU A 88 4.01 -21.08 -4.31
CA GLU A 88 4.28 -22.32 -3.59
C GLU A 88 3.13 -22.61 -2.62
N SER A 89 2.75 -23.87 -2.52
CA SER A 89 1.82 -24.35 -1.51
C SER A 89 2.57 -24.80 -0.26
N GLY A 90 1.90 -24.80 0.89
CA GLY A 90 2.50 -25.20 2.17
C GLY A 90 2.70 -24.02 3.12
N GLY A 91 3.65 -24.16 4.06
CA GLY A 91 3.80 -23.21 5.15
C GLY A 91 2.71 -23.34 6.23
N ASP A 92 2.72 -22.41 7.19
CA ASP A 92 1.74 -22.37 8.26
C ASP A 92 0.40 -21.82 7.76
N ARG A 93 -0.68 -22.34 8.27
CA ARG A 93 -2.04 -21.83 8.01
C ARG A 93 -2.70 -21.44 9.32
N VAL A 94 -3.19 -20.22 9.39
CA VAL A 94 -3.94 -19.70 10.52
C VAL A 94 -5.38 -19.50 10.08
N THR A 95 -6.33 -20.11 10.78
CA THR A 95 -7.76 -19.90 10.57
C THR A 95 -8.32 -19.10 11.74
N VAL A 96 -8.91 -17.95 11.44
CA VAL A 96 -9.55 -17.06 12.43
C VAL A 96 -11.05 -17.30 12.38
N ASP A 97 -11.65 -17.50 13.54
CA ASP A 97 -13.11 -17.56 13.70
C ASP A 97 -13.61 -16.19 14.18
N LEU A 98 -14.27 -15.45 13.29
CA LEU A 98 -14.79 -14.12 13.62
C LEU A 98 -16.05 -14.17 14.52
N ALA A 99 -16.75 -15.30 14.58
CA ALA A 99 -17.96 -15.44 15.39
C ALA A 99 -17.65 -15.81 16.84
N GLU A 100 -16.69 -16.71 17.05
CA GLU A 100 -16.31 -17.22 18.37
C GLU A 100 -15.02 -16.60 18.91
N GLY A 101 -14.30 -15.82 18.10
CA GLY A 101 -13.04 -15.19 18.48
C GLY A 101 -11.88 -16.18 18.60
N GLY A 102 -12.01 -17.37 18.00
CA GLY A 102 -11.00 -18.44 18.04
C GLY A 102 -9.94 -18.29 16.95
N ARG A 103 -8.74 -18.86 17.21
CA ARG A 103 -7.63 -18.95 16.26
C ARG A 103 -7.03 -20.34 16.27
N GLU A 104 -6.99 -20.99 15.12
CA GLU A 104 -6.38 -22.30 14.93
C GLU A 104 -5.16 -22.16 14.02
N THR A 105 -4.05 -22.80 14.40
CA THR A 105 -2.83 -22.79 13.59
C THR A 105 -2.42 -24.19 13.23
N VAL A 106 -2.37 -24.48 11.92
CA VAL A 106 -1.81 -25.70 11.36
C VAL A 106 -0.39 -25.39 10.86
N ARG A 107 0.58 -26.11 11.41
CA ARG A 107 1.99 -25.95 11.05
C ARG A 107 2.30 -26.68 9.75
N GLY A 108 3.10 -26.03 8.90
CA GLY A 108 3.57 -26.57 7.63
C GLY A 108 5.09 -26.50 7.46
N PRO A 109 5.62 -27.10 6.40
CA PRO A 109 7.04 -27.08 6.09
C PRO A 109 7.50 -25.75 5.52
N VAL A 110 8.81 -25.51 5.59
CA VAL A 110 9.49 -24.47 4.80
C VAL A 110 9.36 -24.81 3.33
N CYS A 111 8.96 -23.84 2.52
CA CYS A 111 8.79 -23.96 1.07
C CYS A 111 10.08 -23.54 0.34
N ARG A 112 10.18 -23.92 -0.94
CA ARG A 112 11.30 -23.57 -1.81
C ARG A 112 10.78 -22.94 -3.09
N VAL A 113 10.92 -21.62 -3.17
CA VAL A 113 10.56 -20.85 -4.36
C VAL A 113 11.76 -20.85 -5.30
N ARG A 114 11.63 -21.45 -6.49
CA ARG A 114 12.73 -21.66 -7.42
C ARG A 114 12.47 -20.99 -8.76
N PHE A 115 13.52 -20.37 -9.28
CA PHE A 115 13.57 -19.79 -10.62
C PHE A 115 14.80 -20.31 -11.35
N ASP A 116 14.62 -20.84 -12.54
CA ASP A 116 15.66 -21.41 -13.42
C ASP A 116 15.75 -20.66 -14.74
N GLY A 117 16.82 -20.90 -15.49
CA GLY A 117 16.99 -20.36 -16.83
C GLY A 117 17.36 -18.88 -16.88
N LEU A 118 17.90 -18.33 -15.79
CA LEU A 118 18.35 -16.95 -15.75
C LEU A 118 19.59 -16.72 -16.63
N PRO A 119 19.79 -15.49 -17.18
CA PRO A 119 20.98 -15.19 -17.96
C PRO A 119 22.27 -15.41 -17.17
N GLY A 120 23.28 -16.13 -17.73
CA GLY A 120 24.56 -16.42 -17.07
C GLY A 120 25.52 -15.22 -16.97
N ARG A 121 25.10 -14.00 -17.36
CA ARG A 121 25.84 -12.74 -17.18
C ARG A 121 25.61 -12.16 -15.79
N GLU A 122 26.46 -11.20 -15.41
CA GLU A 122 26.19 -10.40 -14.19
C GLU A 122 24.91 -9.59 -14.39
N LYS A 123 24.06 -9.61 -13.36
CA LYS A 123 22.74 -8.97 -13.34
C LYS A 123 22.28 -8.69 -11.92
N THR A 124 21.36 -7.76 -11.78
CA THR A 124 20.57 -7.56 -10.56
C THR A 124 19.36 -8.46 -10.61
N VAL A 125 19.13 -9.19 -9.52
CA VAL A 125 17.95 -10.02 -9.31
C VAL A 125 17.14 -9.44 -8.16
N GLU A 126 15.84 -9.27 -8.37
CA GLU A 126 14.88 -8.87 -7.34
C GLU A 126 13.80 -9.96 -7.21
N ILE A 127 13.62 -10.50 -6.01
CA ILE A 127 12.51 -11.41 -5.69
C ILE A 127 11.52 -10.64 -4.83
N TRP A 128 10.39 -10.29 -5.39
CA TRP A 128 9.29 -9.62 -4.70
C TRP A 128 8.53 -10.62 -3.85
N LEU A 129 8.35 -10.31 -2.57
CA LEU A 129 7.63 -11.15 -1.64
C LEU A 129 6.12 -10.91 -1.73
N PRO A 130 5.28 -11.93 -1.47
CA PRO A 130 3.83 -11.82 -1.56
C PRO A 130 3.26 -10.86 -0.50
N TYR A 131 2.25 -10.09 -0.85
CA TYR A 131 1.58 -9.15 0.07
C TYR A 131 0.44 -9.78 0.88
N THR A 132 0.01 -11.00 0.54
CA THR A 132 -1.17 -11.66 1.14
C THR A 132 -0.86 -12.51 2.37
N GLU A 133 0.42 -12.70 2.67
CA GLU A 133 0.90 -13.64 3.70
C GLU A 133 2.21 -13.15 4.29
N THR A 134 2.63 -13.68 5.44
CA THR A 134 3.98 -13.42 5.92
C THR A 134 4.98 -14.34 5.22
N ALA A 135 6.21 -13.89 5.07
CA ALA A 135 7.30 -14.63 4.44
C ALA A 135 8.55 -14.59 5.34
N GLU A 136 8.75 -15.60 6.17
CA GLU A 136 9.94 -15.77 6.99
C GLU A 136 11.04 -16.42 6.16
N LEU A 137 12.18 -15.74 5.98
CA LEU A 137 13.26 -16.12 5.08
C LEU A 137 14.29 -16.97 5.81
N PHE A 138 14.58 -18.18 5.32
CA PHE A 138 15.53 -19.12 5.89
C PHE A 138 16.86 -19.18 5.13
N GLY A 139 16.83 -18.97 3.82
CA GLY A 139 18.03 -19.05 3.01
C GLY A 139 17.81 -18.66 1.56
N LEU A 140 18.90 -18.28 0.92
CA LEU A 140 19.01 -18.07 -0.53
C LEU A 140 20.09 -19.01 -1.07
N ARG A 141 19.72 -19.86 -2.05
CA ARG A 141 20.62 -20.77 -2.74
C ARG A 141 20.77 -20.36 -4.19
N THR A 142 21.95 -20.42 -4.70
CA THR A 142 22.29 -20.05 -6.07
C THR A 142 23.42 -20.91 -6.60
N ASP A 143 23.48 -21.11 -7.90
CA ASP A 143 24.58 -21.85 -8.59
C ASP A 143 25.82 -20.99 -8.88
N ALA A 144 25.82 -19.71 -8.49
CA ALA A 144 26.98 -18.81 -8.54
C ALA A 144 26.95 -17.84 -7.34
N PRO A 145 28.07 -17.23 -6.96
CA PRO A 145 28.14 -16.27 -5.85
C PRO A 145 27.16 -15.10 -5.99
N VAL A 146 26.68 -14.60 -4.84
CA VAL A 146 25.84 -13.40 -4.76
C VAL A 146 26.62 -12.25 -4.12
N ALA A 147 26.29 -11.02 -4.51
CA ALA A 147 26.85 -9.81 -3.95
C ALA A 147 25.74 -8.79 -3.63
N ALA A 148 25.96 -7.93 -2.67
CA ALA A 148 25.06 -6.83 -2.38
C ALA A 148 24.98 -5.87 -3.59
N VAL A 149 23.80 -5.28 -3.79
CA VAL A 149 23.60 -4.20 -4.76
C VAL A 149 24.05 -2.90 -4.10
N ALA A 150 24.92 -2.16 -4.78
CA ALA A 150 25.27 -0.81 -4.35
C ALA A 150 24.07 0.12 -4.58
N PRO A 151 23.86 1.16 -3.74
CA PRO A 151 22.86 2.18 -4.02
C PRO A 151 23.06 2.76 -5.43
N ASP A 152 22.00 2.78 -6.22
CA ASP A 152 22.02 3.23 -7.62
C ASP A 152 21.65 4.70 -7.79
N GLY A 153 21.44 5.41 -6.69
CA GLY A 153 21.08 6.84 -6.67
C GLY A 153 19.61 7.13 -7.00
N ARG A 154 18.77 6.11 -7.15
CA ARG A 154 17.32 6.32 -7.28
C ARG A 154 16.78 7.03 -6.06
N ARG A 155 15.86 7.99 -6.26
CA ARG A 155 15.14 8.66 -5.17
C ARG A 155 14.24 7.64 -4.45
N VAL A 156 14.23 7.68 -3.12
CA VAL A 156 13.33 6.85 -2.32
C VAL A 156 11.95 7.50 -2.25
N TRP A 157 10.94 6.77 -2.69
CA TRP A 157 9.54 7.15 -2.52
C TRP A 157 8.92 6.33 -1.38
N LEU A 158 8.63 7.01 -0.27
CA LEU A 158 7.95 6.47 0.89
C LEU A 158 6.45 6.66 0.74
N HIS A 159 5.68 5.58 0.65
CA HIS A 159 4.24 5.61 0.44
C HIS A 159 3.49 4.93 1.57
N HIS A 160 2.48 5.62 2.13
CA HIS A 160 1.53 5.07 3.11
C HIS A 160 0.10 5.12 2.59
N GLY A 161 -0.71 4.11 2.96
CA GLY A 161 -2.13 4.04 2.64
C GLY A 161 -2.79 2.76 3.16
N SER A 162 -3.99 2.48 2.67
CA SER A 162 -4.85 1.37 3.07
C SER A 162 -4.48 0.04 2.38
N SER A 163 -5.42 -0.93 2.42
CA SER A 163 -5.35 -2.20 1.68
C SER A 163 -5.10 -2.02 0.18
N ILE A 164 -5.66 -0.98 -0.43
CA ILE A 164 -5.47 -0.66 -1.85
C ILE A 164 -3.99 -0.32 -2.14
N SER A 165 -3.31 0.35 -1.22
CA SER A 165 -1.86 0.62 -1.31
C SER A 165 -1.01 -0.58 -0.91
N HIS A 166 -1.51 -1.42 -0.01
CA HIS A 166 -0.92 -2.71 0.34
C HIS A 166 -0.86 -3.65 -0.87
N GLY A 167 -1.86 -3.61 -1.75
CA GLY A 167 -1.95 -4.40 -2.96
C GLY A 167 -3.18 -5.30 -3.04
N ALA A 168 -4.17 -5.11 -2.17
CA ALA A 168 -5.37 -5.96 -2.14
C ALA A 168 -6.03 -6.07 -3.53
N ALA A 169 -6.24 -7.30 -3.96
CA ALA A 169 -6.76 -7.71 -5.27
C ALA A 169 -5.85 -7.42 -6.49
N ALA A 170 -4.60 -6.99 -6.28
CA ALA A 170 -3.57 -7.06 -7.32
C ALA A 170 -3.09 -8.51 -7.53
N ASP A 171 -2.52 -8.83 -8.69
CA ASP A 171 -2.00 -10.17 -8.97
C ASP A 171 -0.78 -10.53 -8.09
N SER A 172 -0.01 -9.52 -7.64
CA SER A 172 1.18 -9.67 -6.79
C SER A 172 1.63 -8.33 -6.21
N SER A 173 2.65 -8.36 -5.34
CA SER A 173 3.30 -7.14 -4.83
C SER A 173 3.89 -6.26 -5.94
N ALA A 174 4.48 -6.86 -6.98
CA ALA A 174 5.10 -6.14 -8.09
C ALA A 174 4.07 -5.49 -9.03
N THR A 175 2.81 -5.97 -9.02
CA THR A 175 1.72 -5.43 -9.85
C THR A 175 0.72 -4.57 -9.08
N ALA A 176 0.95 -4.35 -7.78
CA ALA A 176 0.21 -3.35 -7.01
C ALA A 176 0.51 -1.94 -7.54
N TRP A 177 -0.49 -1.05 -7.53
CA TRP A 177 -0.37 0.27 -8.14
C TRP A 177 0.85 1.10 -7.66
N PRO A 178 1.28 1.04 -6.38
CA PRO A 178 2.48 1.78 -5.98
C PRO A 178 3.76 1.24 -6.61
N ALA A 179 3.87 -0.10 -6.79
CA ALA A 179 5.02 -0.72 -7.45
C ALA A 179 5.08 -0.35 -8.93
N LEU A 180 3.94 -0.38 -9.61
CA LEU A 180 3.83 0.02 -11.02
C LEU A 180 4.16 1.52 -11.20
N ALA A 181 3.65 2.38 -10.33
CA ALA A 181 3.96 3.80 -10.33
C ALA A 181 5.44 4.07 -10.07
N ALA A 182 6.06 3.33 -9.14
CA ALA A 182 7.50 3.45 -8.86
C ALA A 182 8.36 3.06 -10.06
N ALA A 183 7.96 2.02 -10.80
CA ALA A 183 8.63 1.63 -12.05
C ALA A 183 8.56 2.75 -13.10
N VAL A 184 7.38 3.38 -13.29
CA VAL A 184 7.21 4.54 -14.19
C VAL A 184 8.09 5.72 -13.76
N GLY A 185 8.16 6.00 -12.45
CA GLY A 185 8.94 7.11 -11.90
C GLY A 185 10.45 6.82 -11.79
N GLY A 186 10.91 5.60 -12.04
CA GLY A 186 12.31 5.21 -11.85
C GLY A 186 12.79 5.40 -10.40
N VAL A 187 11.91 5.19 -9.42
CA VAL A 187 12.18 5.44 -7.99
C VAL A 187 12.21 4.16 -7.18
N GLU A 188 12.85 4.20 -6.01
CA GLU A 188 12.87 3.12 -5.04
C GLU A 188 11.66 3.21 -4.12
N LEU A 189 10.75 2.23 -4.18
CA LEU A 189 9.53 2.22 -3.37
C LEU A 189 9.78 1.64 -1.97
N VAL A 190 9.39 2.39 -0.94
CA VAL A 190 9.14 1.89 0.42
C VAL A 190 7.63 1.92 0.66
N ASN A 191 6.98 0.76 0.58
CA ASN A 191 5.52 0.65 0.71
C ASN A 191 5.10 0.40 2.17
N LEU A 192 4.45 1.37 2.77
CA LEU A 192 3.78 1.30 4.08
C LEU A 192 2.24 1.28 3.94
N GLY A 193 1.71 0.69 2.87
CA GLY A 193 0.29 0.38 2.76
C GLY A 193 -0.10 -0.64 3.85
N LEU A 194 -0.98 -0.27 4.78
CA LEU A 194 -1.43 -1.11 5.89
C LEU A 194 -2.91 -1.47 5.69
N GLY A 195 -3.17 -2.69 5.25
CA GLY A 195 -4.53 -3.17 4.98
C GLY A 195 -5.43 -3.04 6.20
N GLY A 196 -6.56 -2.32 6.08
CA GLY A 196 -7.51 -2.08 7.19
C GLY A 196 -6.99 -1.18 8.31
N SER A 197 -5.75 -0.66 8.23
CA SER A 197 -5.06 -0.01 9.35
C SER A 197 -4.39 1.32 8.99
N ALA A 198 -4.83 2.00 7.93
CA ALA A 198 -4.43 3.39 7.65
C ALA A 198 -5.34 4.35 8.44
N LEU A 199 -5.09 4.51 9.73
CA LEU A 199 -5.99 5.13 10.70
C LEU A 199 -5.47 6.44 11.31
N LEU A 200 -4.46 7.06 10.70
CA LEU A 200 -3.77 8.27 11.19
C LEU A 200 -3.03 8.03 12.52
N ASP A 201 -2.52 6.82 12.72
CA ASP A 201 -1.83 6.45 13.95
C ASP A 201 -0.55 7.26 14.15
N PRO A 202 -0.30 7.78 15.37
CA PRO A 202 0.91 8.52 15.67
C PRO A 202 2.21 7.71 15.49
N PHE A 203 2.17 6.39 15.68
CA PHE A 203 3.34 5.54 15.44
C PHE A 203 3.65 5.41 13.95
N THR A 204 2.65 5.42 13.06
CA THR A 204 2.82 5.46 11.61
C THR A 204 3.38 6.82 11.16
N ALA A 205 2.84 7.93 11.68
CA ALA A 205 3.37 9.27 11.39
C ALA A 205 4.86 9.38 11.78
N ARG A 206 5.24 8.87 12.95
CA ARG A 206 6.65 8.84 13.39
C ARG A 206 7.51 7.91 12.53
N THR A 207 6.96 6.78 12.06
CA THR A 207 7.67 5.92 11.12
C THR A 207 7.97 6.64 9.81
N LEU A 208 6.99 7.38 9.28
CA LEU A 208 7.18 8.20 8.09
C LEU A 208 8.23 9.30 8.33
N ARG A 209 8.15 10.00 9.48
CA ARG A 209 9.11 11.02 9.89
C ARG A 209 10.56 10.51 9.94
N ASP A 210 10.73 9.32 10.53
CA ASP A 210 12.05 8.77 10.85
C ASP A 210 12.66 7.94 9.69
N THR A 211 11.88 7.66 8.63
CA THR A 211 12.36 6.91 7.45
C THR A 211 12.91 7.86 6.40
N PRO A 212 14.20 7.79 6.03
CA PRO A 212 14.76 8.65 4.98
C PRO A 212 14.02 8.46 3.65
N ALA A 213 13.62 9.57 3.02
CA ALA A 213 12.95 9.58 1.73
C ALA A 213 13.10 10.93 1.03
N GLU A 214 13.20 10.92 -0.30
CA GLU A 214 13.18 12.11 -1.14
C GLU A 214 11.76 12.47 -1.62
N LEU A 215 10.82 11.53 -1.54
CA LEU A 215 9.43 11.70 -1.98
C LEU A 215 8.53 10.99 -0.98
N ILE A 216 7.44 11.65 -0.57
CA ILE A 216 6.48 11.04 0.36
C ILE A 216 5.07 11.18 -0.19
N SER A 217 4.26 10.12 -0.08
CA SER A 217 2.82 10.21 -0.31
C SER A 217 2.02 9.45 0.75
N VAL A 218 0.86 10.01 1.09
CA VAL A 218 -0.05 9.42 2.08
C VAL A 218 -1.47 9.37 1.51
N LYS A 219 -2.04 8.18 1.38
CA LYS A 219 -3.40 7.96 0.88
C LYS A 219 -4.33 7.66 2.05
N LEU A 220 -5.13 8.66 2.45
CA LEU A 220 -5.82 8.70 3.75
C LEU A 220 -7.33 8.61 3.63
N GLY A 221 -7.98 8.06 4.65
CA GLY A 221 -9.38 8.24 5.00
C GLY A 221 -10.28 7.02 4.84
N ILE A 222 -10.07 6.13 3.84
CA ILE A 222 -11.00 5.02 3.61
C ILE A 222 -11.12 4.08 4.83
N ASN A 223 -10.00 3.77 5.52
CA ASN A 223 -10.08 2.91 6.71
C ASN A 223 -10.70 3.64 7.92
N VAL A 224 -10.57 4.96 8.00
CA VAL A 224 -11.24 5.75 9.04
C VAL A 224 -12.76 5.69 8.85
N VAL A 225 -13.24 5.77 7.60
CA VAL A 225 -14.65 5.57 7.25
C VAL A 225 -15.08 4.13 7.50
N ASN A 226 -14.32 3.14 6.99
CA ASN A 226 -14.65 1.71 7.11
C ASN A 226 -14.82 1.25 8.56
N ARG A 227 -14.07 1.85 9.49
CA ARG A 227 -14.14 1.50 10.91
C ARG A 227 -15.06 2.40 11.73
N ASP A 228 -15.68 3.40 11.11
CA ASP A 228 -16.44 4.46 11.82
C ASP A 228 -15.63 5.05 12.99
N LEU A 229 -14.32 5.24 12.76
CA LEU A 229 -13.36 5.48 13.83
C LEU A 229 -13.43 6.91 14.35
N MET A 230 -13.71 7.89 13.49
CA MET A 230 -13.67 9.31 13.81
C MET A 230 -14.88 10.04 13.24
N ARG A 231 -15.27 11.11 13.92
CA ARG A 231 -16.13 12.13 13.33
C ARG A 231 -15.30 13.26 12.73
N LEU A 232 -15.87 14.05 11.85
CA LEU A 232 -15.23 15.18 11.17
C LEU A 232 -14.45 16.09 12.14
N ARG A 233 -15.05 16.39 13.34
CA ARG A 233 -14.40 17.21 14.38
C ARG A 233 -13.07 16.64 14.89
N ALA A 234 -12.90 15.32 14.87
CA ALA A 234 -11.65 14.67 15.27
C ALA A 234 -10.71 14.44 14.07
N PHE A 235 -11.26 14.18 12.88
CA PHE A 235 -10.51 13.84 11.68
C PHE A 235 -9.60 14.98 11.21
N GLY A 236 -10.13 16.22 11.09
CA GLY A 236 -9.32 17.35 10.66
C GLY A 236 -8.07 17.56 11.52
N PRO A 237 -8.19 17.74 12.85
CA PRO A 237 -7.04 17.84 13.74
C PRO A 237 -6.08 16.64 13.69
N ALA A 238 -6.60 15.41 13.51
CA ALA A 238 -5.77 14.22 13.38
C ALA A 238 -4.92 14.26 12.10
N VAL A 239 -5.49 14.72 10.97
CA VAL A 239 -4.75 14.91 9.71
C VAL A 239 -3.67 15.98 9.88
N HIS A 240 -3.97 17.13 10.50
CA HIS A 240 -2.98 18.15 10.78
C HIS A 240 -1.82 17.61 11.61
N GLY A 241 -2.09 16.93 12.75
CA GLY A 241 -1.06 16.35 13.60
C GLY A 241 -0.24 15.25 12.92
N PHE A 242 -0.85 14.48 12.02
CA PHE A 242 -0.17 13.47 11.21
C PHE A 242 0.84 14.13 10.24
N LEU A 243 0.41 15.18 9.54
CA LEU A 243 1.25 15.93 8.61
C LEU A 243 2.36 16.69 9.34
N ASP A 244 2.07 17.33 10.49
CA ASP A 244 3.05 18.01 11.32
C ASP A 244 4.15 17.06 11.78
N THR A 245 3.78 15.87 12.26
CA THR A 245 4.75 14.85 12.65
C THR A 245 5.66 14.43 11.49
N ILE A 246 5.13 14.26 10.28
CA ILE A 246 5.94 13.95 9.09
C ILE A 246 6.91 15.13 8.82
N ARG A 247 6.43 16.36 8.88
CA ARG A 247 7.22 17.56 8.60
C ARG A 247 8.36 17.80 9.59
N GLU A 248 8.28 17.29 10.83
CA GLU A 248 9.40 17.32 11.78
C GLU A 248 10.66 16.65 11.22
N GLY A 249 10.55 15.58 10.45
CA GLY A 249 11.68 14.86 9.81
C GLY A 249 11.90 15.25 8.35
N HIS A 250 10.88 15.76 7.68
CA HIS A 250 10.85 16.05 6.25
C HIS A 250 10.35 17.47 5.94
N PRO A 251 11.07 18.52 6.38
CA PRO A 251 10.57 19.90 6.34
C PRO A 251 10.33 20.43 4.92
N ALA A 252 11.04 19.90 3.90
CA ALA A 252 10.97 20.37 2.52
C ALA A 252 10.78 19.23 1.50
N THR A 253 10.67 17.99 1.93
CA THR A 253 10.42 16.85 1.04
C THR A 253 9.05 16.97 0.38
N PRO A 254 8.92 16.80 -0.95
CA PRO A 254 7.63 16.76 -1.60
C PRO A 254 6.71 15.74 -0.93
N LEU A 255 5.55 16.21 -0.43
CA LEU A 255 4.57 15.42 0.29
C LEU A 255 3.22 15.50 -0.43
N LEU A 256 2.73 14.36 -0.94
CA LEU A 256 1.47 14.27 -1.67
C LEU A 256 0.41 13.60 -0.81
N VAL A 257 -0.62 14.34 -0.43
CA VAL A 257 -1.84 13.81 0.21
C VAL A 257 -2.79 13.34 -0.89
N ILE A 258 -3.18 12.07 -0.83
CA ILE A 258 -4.10 11.45 -1.77
C ILE A 258 -5.39 11.11 -1.02
N SER A 259 -6.52 11.57 -1.52
CA SER A 259 -7.82 11.20 -0.96
C SER A 259 -8.27 9.81 -1.44
N PRO A 260 -9.38 9.25 -0.90
CA PRO A 260 -9.88 7.96 -1.35
C PRO A 260 -10.26 7.95 -2.84
N ILE A 261 -10.05 6.82 -3.51
CA ILE A 261 -10.63 6.53 -4.83
C ILE A 261 -12.15 6.44 -4.72
N LEU A 262 -12.84 6.39 -5.85
CA LEU A 262 -14.28 6.11 -5.86
C LEU A 262 -14.57 4.74 -5.24
N CYS A 263 -15.51 4.72 -4.29
CA CYS A 263 -16.12 3.51 -3.76
C CYS A 263 -17.62 3.79 -3.52
N PRO A 264 -18.49 3.46 -4.48
CA PRO A 264 -19.92 3.85 -4.45
C PRO A 264 -20.64 3.49 -3.16
N ALA A 265 -20.27 2.38 -2.53
CA ALA A 265 -20.89 1.93 -1.28
C ALA A 265 -20.71 2.91 -0.12
N GLN A 266 -19.69 3.78 -0.16
CA GLN A 266 -19.33 4.67 0.95
C GLN A 266 -19.23 6.16 0.54
N GLU A 267 -19.62 6.50 -0.70
CA GLU A 267 -19.58 7.90 -1.14
C GLU A 267 -20.43 8.80 -0.26
N GLU A 268 -21.66 8.37 0.03
CA GLU A 268 -22.64 9.11 0.85
C GLU A 268 -23.05 8.34 2.11
N THR A 269 -22.61 7.09 2.27
CA THR A 269 -22.97 6.25 3.41
C THR A 269 -21.76 6.12 4.34
N PRO A 270 -21.87 6.54 5.63
CA PRO A 270 -20.83 6.35 6.62
C PRO A 270 -20.56 4.88 6.91
N GLY A 271 -19.42 4.63 7.57
CA GLY A 271 -19.14 3.31 8.16
C GLY A 271 -20.05 2.99 9.36
N PRO A 272 -19.85 1.81 9.97
CA PRO A 272 -18.80 0.87 9.60
C PRO A 272 -19.06 0.14 8.30
N ALA A 273 -17.98 -0.37 7.67
CA ALA A 273 -18.08 -1.35 6.60
C ALA A 273 -17.88 -2.76 7.18
N ALA A 274 -18.69 -3.68 6.72
CA ALA A 274 -18.57 -5.10 7.11
C ALA A 274 -18.52 -6.01 5.89
N PRO A 275 -17.80 -7.14 5.97
CA PRO A 275 -17.88 -8.17 4.96
C PRO A 275 -19.29 -8.83 5.00
N ASP A 276 -19.89 -8.99 3.84
CA ASP A 276 -21.10 -9.76 3.59
C ASP A 276 -20.71 -10.97 2.75
N ILE A 277 -20.95 -12.17 3.26
CA ILE A 277 -20.58 -13.42 2.57
C ILE A 277 -21.83 -13.92 1.86
N ARG A 278 -21.85 -13.82 0.52
CA ARG A 278 -22.94 -14.32 -0.33
C ARG A 278 -22.38 -15.27 -1.38
N ASP A 279 -22.97 -16.43 -1.49
CA ASP A 279 -22.59 -17.45 -2.48
C ASP A 279 -21.07 -17.77 -2.51
N GLY A 280 -20.43 -17.78 -1.31
CA GLY A 280 -18.98 -18.01 -1.16
C GLY A 280 -18.10 -16.85 -1.62
N ARG A 281 -18.67 -15.67 -1.90
CA ARG A 281 -17.93 -14.44 -2.20
C ARG A 281 -18.03 -13.48 -1.02
N VAL A 282 -16.94 -12.77 -0.78
CA VAL A 282 -16.92 -11.67 0.19
C VAL A 282 -17.18 -10.37 -0.54
N GLU A 283 -18.21 -9.64 -0.14
CA GLU A 283 -18.46 -8.28 -0.59
C GLU A 283 -18.49 -7.37 0.64
N PHE A 284 -18.12 -6.10 0.47
CA PHE A 284 -18.18 -5.13 1.57
C PHE A 284 -19.42 -4.24 1.42
N ALA A 285 -20.11 -4.04 2.55
CA ALA A 285 -21.27 -3.16 2.62
C ALA A 285 -21.04 -2.09 3.70
N ALA A 286 -21.43 -0.84 3.40
CA ALA A 286 -21.54 0.20 4.41
C ALA A 286 -22.81 -0.01 5.23
N LEU A 287 -22.69 0.01 6.56
CA LEU A 287 -23.79 -0.27 7.50
C LEU A 287 -24.31 0.99 8.21
N GLY A 288 -23.67 2.14 8.01
CA GLY A 288 -24.06 3.39 8.65
C GLY A 288 -25.34 3.99 8.04
N ASP A 289 -25.94 4.92 8.75
CA ASP A 289 -27.07 5.71 8.27
C ASP A 289 -26.56 6.97 7.55
N PRO A 290 -26.91 7.21 6.26
CA PRO A 290 -26.55 8.43 5.55
C PRO A 290 -26.95 9.73 6.28
N ALA A 291 -28.05 9.71 7.04
CA ALA A 291 -28.50 10.87 7.83
C ALA A 291 -27.48 11.28 8.91
N GLU A 292 -26.65 10.36 9.40
CA GLU A 292 -25.65 10.65 10.41
C GLU A 292 -24.44 11.45 9.87
N ALA A 293 -24.30 11.57 8.55
CA ALA A 293 -23.31 12.48 7.96
C ALA A 293 -23.54 13.92 8.41
N ALA A 294 -24.79 14.35 8.54
CA ALA A 294 -25.16 15.66 9.09
C ALA A 294 -24.74 15.83 10.56
N LEU A 295 -24.51 14.73 11.28
CA LEU A 295 -24.01 14.69 12.66
C LEU A 295 -22.48 14.54 12.76
N GLY A 296 -21.80 14.67 11.62
CA GLY A 296 -20.34 14.64 11.50
C GLY A 296 -19.73 13.25 11.34
N LYS A 297 -20.51 12.22 11.02
CA LYS A 297 -19.92 10.94 10.55
C LYS A 297 -19.26 11.15 9.18
N LEU A 298 -18.20 10.41 8.94
CA LEU A 298 -17.40 10.55 7.71
C LEU A 298 -17.94 9.64 6.60
N THR A 299 -18.09 10.24 5.42
CA THR A 299 -18.26 9.54 4.14
C THR A 299 -17.01 9.80 3.28
N LEU A 300 -16.83 9.09 2.18
CA LEU A 300 -15.67 9.32 1.31
C LEU A 300 -15.72 10.71 0.66
N ARG A 301 -16.92 11.23 0.34
CA ARG A 301 -17.07 12.60 -0.14
C ARG A 301 -16.59 13.62 0.91
N VAL A 302 -17.05 13.51 2.15
CA VAL A 302 -16.63 14.40 3.24
C VAL A 302 -15.13 14.35 3.50
N VAL A 303 -14.54 13.16 3.45
CA VAL A 303 -13.09 12.97 3.61
C VAL A 303 -12.31 13.67 2.49
N ARG A 304 -12.75 13.56 1.21
CA ARG A 304 -12.08 14.25 0.10
C ARG A 304 -12.14 15.77 0.25
N GLU A 305 -13.32 16.30 0.56
CA GLU A 305 -13.53 17.73 0.78
C GLU A 305 -12.63 18.25 1.91
N GLU A 306 -12.57 17.54 3.02
CA GLU A 306 -11.76 17.95 4.19
C GLU A 306 -10.26 17.86 3.91
N LEU A 307 -9.77 16.80 3.25
CA LEU A 307 -8.35 16.67 2.89
C LEU A 307 -7.94 17.78 1.90
N ALA A 308 -8.78 18.08 0.90
CA ALA A 308 -8.54 19.16 -0.05
C ALA A 308 -8.46 20.51 0.67
N ARG A 309 -9.40 20.79 1.59
CA ARG A 309 -9.43 22.01 2.39
C ARG A 309 -8.15 22.15 3.24
N ILE A 310 -7.77 21.08 3.97
CA ILE A 310 -6.58 21.09 4.83
C ILE A 310 -5.33 21.37 4.02
N VAL A 311 -5.14 20.70 2.88
CA VAL A 311 -3.96 20.92 2.05
C VAL A 311 -3.94 22.33 1.47
N ALA A 312 -5.09 22.85 1.02
CA ALA A 312 -5.18 24.24 0.51
C ALA A 312 -4.84 25.29 1.58
N GLU A 313 -5.30 25.08 2.81
CA GLU A 313 -4.95 25.99 3.93
C GLU A 313 -3.45 25.96 4.26
N ARG A 314 -2.85 24.76 4.23
CA ARG A 314 -1.42 24.60 4.54
C ARG A 314 -0.50 25.03 3.41
N ALA A 315 -0.96 25.03 2.17
CA ALA A 315 -0.14 25.35 1.00
C ALA A 315 0.48 26.75 1.03
N ALA A 316 -0.09 27.69 1.80
CA ALA A 316 0.47 29.05 1.98
C ALA A 316 1.81 29.02 2.75
N GLU A 317 2.00 28.07 3.66
CA GLU A 317 3.18 27.95 4.52
C GLU A 317 4.04 26.72 4.14
N ASP A 318 3.49 25.78 3.39
CA ASP A 318 4.13 24.53 2.98
C ASP A 318 4.02 24.32 1.46
N PRO A 319 4.87 24.97 0.65
CA PRO A 319 4.82 24.89 -0.81
C PRO A 319 5.17 23.49 -1.36
N ALA A 320 5.74 22.61 -0.54
CA ALA A 320 6.05 21.22 -0.91
C ALA A 320 4.93 20.23 -0.54
N LEU A 321 3.78 20.72 -0.02
CA LEU A 321 2.59 19.92 0.25
C LEU A 321 1.64 20.00 -0.93
N HIS A 322 1.22 18.84 -1.45
CA HIS A 322 0.38 18.71 -2.63
C HIS A 322 -0.85 17.85 -2.33
N TYR A 323 -1.91 18.04 -3.11
CA TYR A 323 -3.14 17.24 -3.03
C TYR A 323 -3.44 16.55 -4.35
N LEU A 324 -3.91 15.30 -4.26
CA LEU A 324 -4.47 14.55 -5.38
C LEU A 324 -5.82 13.96 -4.99
N ASP A 325 -6.88 14.32 -5.71
CA ASP A 325 -8.15 13.63 -5.60
C ASP A 325 -7.99 12.19 -6.10
N GLY A 326 -8.27 11.22 -5.22
CA GLY A 326 -8.11 9.80 -5.56
C GLY A 326 -8.96 9.35 -6.74
N ARG A 327 -10.05 10.06 -7.07
CA ARG A 327 -10.89 9.77 -8.26
C ARG A 327 -10.16 10.03 -9.58
N VAL A 328 -9.07 10.79 -9.58
CA VAL A 328 -8.17 10.89 -10.74
C VAL A 328 -7.51 9.54 -11.03
N LEU A 329 -7.21 8.77 -10.00
CA LEU A 329 -6.63 7.43 -10.15
C LEU A 329 -7.68 6.39 -10.52
N TYR A 330 -8.86 6.47 -9.88
CA TYR A 330 -9.99 5.57 -10.16
C TYR A 330 -11.30 6.29 -9.78
N GLY A 331 -12.08 6.67 -10.80
CA GLY A 331 -13.33 7.43 -10.70
C GLY A 331 -14.51 6.71 -11.32
N GLU A 332 -15.60 7.46 -11.60
CA GLU A 332 -16.87 6.93 -12.09
C GLU A 332 -16.74 6.19 -13.43
N ALA A 333 -15.96 6.74 -14.37
CA ALA A 333 -15.72 6.09 -15.67
C ALA A 333 -14.98 4.77 -15.51
N ASP A 334 -14.03 4.72 -14.56
CA ASP A 334 -13.27 3.50 -14.26
C ASP A 334 -14.15 2.45 -13.60
N PHE A 335 -15.00 2.86 -12.66
CA PHE A 335 -15.94 1.94 -12.02
C PHE A 335 -16.94 1.34 -13.01
N ALA A 336 -17.37 2.11 -14.00
CA ALA A 336 -18.28 1.61 -15.05
C ALA A 336 -17.60 0.54 -15.93
N GLU A 337 -16.30 0.65 -16.17
CA GLU A 337 -15.53 -0.29 -17.00
C GLU A 337 -14.92 -1.45 -16.19
N LEU A 338 -14.37 -1.16 -15.04
CA LEU A 338 -13.65 -2.06 -14.13
C LEU A 338 -14.28 -1.98 -12.73
N PRO A 339 -15.48 -2.55 -12.51
CA PRO A 339 -16.14 -2.46 -11.21
C PRO A 339 -15.30 -3.13 -10.12
N LEU A 340 -15.44 -2.66 -8.87
CA LEU A 340 -14.79 -3.23 -7.70
C LEU A 340 -15.35 -4.64 -7.41
N PRO A 341 -14.57 -5.73 -7.54
CA PRO A 341 -15.11 -7.10 -7.48
C PRO A 341 -15.78 -7.46 -6.15
N ASP A 342 -15.26 -6.91 -5.05
CA ASP A 342 -15.78 -7.08 -3.69
C ASP A 342 -16.45 -5.81 -3.14
N ARG A 343 -16.76 -4.84 -4.03
CA ARG A 343 -17.35 -3.53 -3.75
C ARG A 343 -16.44 -2.57 -2.98
N LEU A 344 -15.15 -2.91 -2.77
CA LEU A 344 -14.18 -2.11 -2.04
C LEU A 344 -12.81 -2.01 -2.73
N HIS A 345 -12.28 -3.13 -3.23
CA HIS A 345 -10.92 -3.21 -3.75
C HIS A 345 -10.89 -3.23 -5.28
N PRO A 346 -10.02 -2.41 -5.91
CA PRO A 346 -9.77 -2.46 -7.34
C PRO A 346 -9.07 -3.78 -7.72
N ASP A 347 -9.43 -4.36 -8.87
CA ASP A 347 -8.77 -5.54 -9.41
C ASP A 347 -7.40 -5.24 -10.04
N ALA A 348 -6.73 -6.26 -10.58
CA ALA A 348 -5.40 -6.11 -11.19
C ALA A 348 -5.38 -5.11 -12.36
N ALA A 349 -6.45 -5.04 -13.17
CA ALA A 349 -6.54 -4.09 -14.28
C ALA A 349 -6.67 -2.65 -13.76
N ALA A 350 -7.48 -2.45 -12.72
CA ALA A 350 -7.62 -1.15 -12.07
C ALA A 350 -6.31 -0.75 -11.34
N HIS A 351 -5.59 -1.68 -10.70
CA HIS A 351 -4.26 -1.41 -10.14
C HIS A 351 -3.28 -0.91 -11.20
N ARG A 352 -3.24 -1.52 -12.38
CA ARG A 352 -2.40 -1.08 -13.50
C ARG A 352 -2.74 0.34 -13.91
N ARG A 353 -4.02 0.61 -14.16
CA ARG A 353 -4.52 1.95 -14.53
C ARG A 353 -4.16 3.01 -13.48
N MET A 354 -4.34 2.69 -12.20
CA MET A 354 -3.97 3.59 -11.10
C MET A 354 -2.46 3.87 -11.08
N GLY A 355 -1.63 2.85 -11.27
CA GLY A 355 -0.17 2.99 -11.32
C GLY A 355 0.30 3.88 -12.47
N GLU A 356 -0.23 3.67 -13.68
CA GLU A 356 0.05 4.47 -14.87
C GLU A 356 -0.37 5.94 -14.67
N ARG A 357 -1.59 6.18 -14.17
CA ARG A 357 -2.10 7.54 -13.91
C ARG A 357 -1.32 8.26 -12.82
N PHE A 358 -1.00 7.56 -11.72
CA PHE A 358 -0.16 8.15 -10.69
C PHE A 358 1.22 8.51 -11.24
N GLY A 359 1.83 7.60 -12.00
CA GLY A 359 3.12 7.84 -12.66
C GLY A 359 3.10 9.07 -13.56
N ALA A 360 2.07 9.17 -14.42
CA ALA A 360 1.88 10.30 -15.32
C ALA A 360 1.57 11.62 -14.60
N TYR A 361 0.93 11.58 -13.44
CA TYR A 361 0.63 12.76 -12.63
C TYR A 361 1.83 13.20 -11.79
N ALA A 362 2.43 12.26 -11.06
CA ALA A 362 3.38 12.61 -10.01
C ALA A 362 4.80 12.81 -10.53
N PHE A 363 5.25 11.99 -11.49
CA PHE A 363 6.63 11.98 -11.95
C PHE A 363 6.86 12.70 -13.30
N ALA A 364 5.78 13.14 -13.96
CA ALA A 364 5.93 13.93 -15.19
C ALA A 364 6.56 15.30 -14.90
N PRO A 365 7.15 15.96 -15.94
CA PRO A 365 7.58 17.35 -15.84
C PRO A 365 6.49 18.25 -15.27
N GLY A 366 6.83 19.00 -14.21
CA GLY A 366 5.88 19.83 -13.49
C GLY A 366 4.92 19.09 -12.55
N GLY A 367 5.10 17.79 -12.34
CA GLY A 367 4.39 17.02 -11.33
C GLY A 367 5.01 17.21 -9.92
N PRO A 368 4.29 16.83 -8.83
CA PRO A 368 4.76 17.01 -7.46
C PRO A 368 6.06 16.24 -7.15
N PHE A 369 6.37 15.20 -7.92
CA PHE A 369 7.55 14.35 -7.78
C PHE A 369 8.50 14.45 -8.98
N ALA A 370 8.36 15.49 -9.81
CA ALA A 370 9.24 15.75 -10.94
C ALA A 370 10.73 15.75 -10.54
N ALA A 371 11.61 15.61 -11.51
CA ALA A 371 13.06 15.72 -11.27
C ALA A 371 13.43 17.10 -10.73
N PRO A 372 14.47 17.21 -9.88
CA PRO A 372 14.92 18.49 -9.38
C PRO A 372 15.23 19.48 -10.51
N GLY A 373 14.71 20.71 -10.40
CA GLY A 373 14.89 21.76 -11.40
C GLY A 373 13.71 21.98 -12.36
N GLU A 374 12.70 21.12 -12.34
CA GLU A 374 11.45 21.32 -13.09
C GLU A 374 10.37 21.95 -12.17
N PRO A 375 9.85 23.16 -12.50
CA PRO A 375 8.85 23.81 -11.66
C PRO A 375 7.52 23.04 -11.70
N PHE A 376 6.84 22.96 -10.56
CA PHE A 376 5.50 22.38 -10.46
C PHE A 376 4.51 23.19 -11.30
N ALA A 377 3.93 22.59 -12.34
CA ALA A 377 2.81 23.15 -13.10
C ALA A 377 1.52 22.82 -12.35
N GLY A 378 1.10 23.71 -11.43
CA GLY A 378 -0.11 23.53 -10.65
C GLY A 378 -1.28 23.10 -11.55
N ALA A 379 -2.03 22.08 -11.14
CA ALA A 379 -3.23 21.63 -11.85
C ALA A 379 -4.20 22.82 -11.93
N GLY A 380 -4.33 23.40 -13.12
CA GLY A 380 -5.33 24.41 -13.39
C GLY A 380 -6.71 23.82 -13.08
N GLY A 381 -7.35 24.34 -12.03
CA GLY A 381 -8.75 24.05 -11.78
C GLY A 381 -9.56 24.40 -13.04
N PRO A 382 -10.72 23.79 -13.27
CA PRO A 382 -11.55 24.11 -14.41
C PRO A 382 -11.85 25.61 -14.39
N SER A 383 -11.41 26.33 -15.43
CA SER A 383 -11.73 27.74 -15.61
C SER A 383 -13.24 27.86 -15.70
N ALA A 384 -13.85 28.54 -14.74
CA ALA A 384 -15.22 28.97 -14.85
C ALA A 384 -15.34 29.83 -16.11
N GLY A 385 -15.99 29.29 -17.14
CA GLY A 385 -16.28 30.02 -18.36
C GLY A 385 -17.10 31.24 -18.04
N ALA A 386 -16.50 32.42 -18.18
CA ALA A 386 -17.21 33.69 -18.17
C ALA A 386 -18.09 33.74 -19.42
N GLY A 387 -19.36 33.46 -19.24
CA GLY A 387 -20.42 33.79 -20.24
C GLY A 387 -20.51 35.30 -20.36
N GLY A 388 -19.90 35.87 -21.39
CA GLY A 388 -20.14 37.23 -21.82
C GLY A 388 -21.42 37.28 -22.67
N GLY A 389 -22.48 37.87 -22.12
CA GLY A 389 -23.65 38.23 -22.88
C GLY A 389 -23.39 39.52 -23.66
N SER A 390 -23.88 39.61 -24.84
CA SER A 390 -24.39 40.79 -25.51
C SER A 390 -25.55 40.36 -26.40
#